data_4f0064969bc557faa2f41820488f9f09
#
_entry.id   4f0064969bc557faa2f41820488f9f09
#
_cell.length_a   1.000
_cell.length_b   1.000
_cell.length_c   1.000
_cell.angle_alpha   90.00
_cell.angle_beta   90.00
_cell.angle_gamma   90.00
#
_symmetry.space_group_name_H-M   'P 1'
#
loop_
_entity.id
_entity.type
_entity.pdbx_description
1 polymer ?
#
loop_
_entity_poly.entity_id
_entity_poly.type
_entity_poly.pdbx_seq_one_letter_code
_entity_poly.pdbx_strand_id
1 'polypeptide(L)'
;MSNRLELIASFVENGIGVADVGTDHGYIPVMLVKRGYKGNIIATDINEGPLQKAKQSLRDTNCEDAVELILCDGLDGCNPEMVDTIIVAGMGGDSITGILDRAEWCAREDMKLIL
;
A
#
# COMPACT_ATOMS: atom_id res chain seq x y z
N MET A 1 -9.55 2.49 -15.50
CA MET A 1 -9.21 2.01 -14.15
C MET A 1 -10.04 0.79 -13.83
N SER A 2 -9.45 -0.18 -13.17
CA SER A 2 -10.13 -1.43 -12.85
C SER A 2 -11.15 -1.26 -11.73
N ASN A 3 -12.36 -1.81 -11.89
CA ASN A 3 -13.36 -1.84 -10.81
C ASN A 3 -12.86 -2.57 -9.58
N ARG A 4 -11.96 -3.54 -9.77
CA ARG A 4 -11.34 -4.28 -8.68
C ARG A 4 -10.51 -3.37 -7.79
N LEU A 5 -9.69 -2.50 -8.38
CA LEU A 5 -8.85 -1.57 -7.61
C LEU A 5 -9.71 -0.55 -6.87
N GLU A 6 -10.77 -0.07 -7.49
CA GLU A 6 -11.71 0.85 -6.86
C GLU A 6 -12.40 0.18 -5.66
N LEU A 7 -12.78 -1.10 -5.80
CA LEU A 7 -13.38 -1.86 -4.72
C LEU A 7 -12.40 -2.03 -3.56
N ILE A 8 -11.16 -2.39 -3.86
CA ILE A 8 -10.12 -2.52 -2.83
C ILE A 8 -9.95 -1.21 -2.07
N ALA A 9 -9.81 -0.10 -2.79
CA ALA A 9 -9.67 1.21 -2.17
C ALA A 9 -10.89 1.58 -1.32
N SER A 10 -12.08 1.12 -1.70
CA SER A 10 -13.31 1.41 -0.96
C SER A 10 -13.37 0.77 0.42
N PHE A 11 -12.58 -0.29 0.66
CA PHE A 11 -12.50 -0.92 1.98
C PHE A 11 -11.58 -0.19 2.96
N VAL A 12 -10.81 0.79 2.48
CA VAL A 12 -9.90 1.53 3.33
C VAL A 12 -10.65 2.65 4.05
N GLU A 13 -10.62 2.60 5.38
CA GLU A 13 -11.23 3.64 6.22
C GLU A 13 -10.13 4.58 6.72
N ASN A 14 -10.47 5.82 7.03
CA ASN A 14 -9.51 6.75 7.61
C ASN A 14 -8.97 6.18 8.92
N GLY A 15 -7.67 6.31 9.11
CA GLY A 15 -6.98 5.77 10.26
C GLY A 15 -5.57 6.33 10.36
N ILE A 16 -4.67 5.57 10.96
CA ILE A 16 -3.28 5.96 11.15
C ILE A 16 -2.55 5.99 9.81
N GLY A 17 -2.71 4.95 9.02
CA GLY A 17 -2.05 4.87 7.73
C GLY A 17 -2.29 3.53 7.04
N VAL A 18 -2.00 3.51 5.74
CA VAL A 18 -2.16 2.34 4.88
C VAL A 18 -0.84 2.02 4.20
N ALA A 19 -0.52 0.74 4.11
CA ALA A 19 0.60 0.24 3.32
C ALA A 19 0.06 -0.58 2.16
N ASP A 20 0.38 -0.16 0.93
CA ASP A 20 0.03 -0.87 -0.30
C ASP A 20 1.24 -1.66 -0.76
N VAL A 21 1.22 -2.97 -0.53
CA VAL A 21 2.35 -3.86 -0.81
C VAL A 21 2.25 -4.38 -2.24
N GLY A 22 3.33 -4.21 -3.00
CA GLY A 22 3.32 -4.52 -4.42
C GLY A 22 2.46 -3.52 -5.17
N THR A 23 2.76 -2.24 -4.97
CA THR A 23 1.93 -1.13 -5.47
C THR A 23 1.84 -1.05 -6.99
N ASP A 24 2.84 -1.59 -7.69
CA ASP A 24 2.95 -1.60 -9.14
C ASP A 24 2.88 -0.17 -9.70
N HIS A 25 1.79 0.23 -10.36
CA HIS A 25 1.66 1.56 -10.96
C HIS A 25 1.23 2.65 -9.97
N GLY A 26 0.99 2.31 -8.71
CA GLY A 26 0.58 3.29 -7.71
C GLY A 26 -0.87 3.71 -7.81
N TYR A 27 -1.73 2.93 -8.44
CA TYR A 27 -3.13 3.31 -8.66
C TYR A 27 -3.92 3.42 -7.35
N ILE A 28 -3.72 2.48 -6.43
CA ILE A 28 -4.42 2.51 -5.13
C ILE A 28 -4.02 3.73 -4.32
N PRO A 29 -2.72 4.04 -4.14
CA PRO A 29 -2.33 5.28 -3.49
C PRO A 29 -2.94 6.53 -4.12
N VAL A 30 -2.97 6.63 -5.45
CA VAL A 30 -3.58 7.78 -6.14
C VAL A 30 -5.06 7.87 -5.80
N MET A 31 -5.79 6.76 -5.83
CA MET A 31 -7.21 6.75 -5.47
C MET A 31 -7.44 7.22 -4.04
N LEU A 32 -6.61 6.78 -3.10
CA LEU A 32 -6.75 7.17 -1.70
C LEU A 32 -6.51 8.66 -1.51
N VAL A 33 -5.49 9.22 -2.16
CA VAL A 33 -5.24 10.67 -2.11
C VAL A 33 -6.43 11.43 -2.68
N LYS A 34 -6.94 11.00 -3.83
CA LYS A 34 -8.07 11.66 -4.50
C LYS A 34 -9.36 11.60 -3.67
N ARG A 35 -9.52 10.57 -2.86
CA ARG A 35 -10.69 10.41 -1.97
C ARG A 35 -10.54 11.14 -0.65
N GLY A 36 -9.39 11.78 -0.41
CA GLY A 36 -9.16 12.53 0.81
C GLY A 36 -8.76 11.70 2.01
N TYR A 37 -8.10 10.55 1.78
CA TYR A 37 -7.58 9.73 2.89
C TYR A 37 -6.63 10.58 3.74
N LYS A 38 -6.82 10.57 5.05
CA LYS A 38 -6.13 11.49 5.96
C LYS A 38 -4.91 10.89 6.66
N GLY A 39 -4.76 9.57 6.66
CA GLY A 39 -3.62 8.90 7.27
C GLY A 39 -2.40 8.87 6.38
N ASN A 40 -1.36 8.22 6.86
CA ASN A 40 -0.15 8.00 6.06
C ASN A 40 -0.45 7.04 4.91
N ILE A 41 0.13 7.27 3.75
CA ILE A 41 0.03 6.36 2.62
C ILE A 41 1.44 5.93 2.25
N ILE A 42 1.72 4.63 2.41
CA ILE A 42 3.01 4.04 2.10
C ILE A 42 2.78 3.00 1.01
N ALA A 43 3.59 3.05 -0.03
CA ALA A 43 3.50 2.10 -1.13
C ALA A 43 4.86 1.44 -1.32
N THR A 44 4.87 0.11 -1.34
CA THR A 44 6.11 -0.63 -1.47
C THR A 44 6.12 -1.48 -2.72
N ASP A 45 7.30 -1.76 -3.22
CA ASP A 45 7.52 -2.76 -4.26
C ASP A 45 8.92 -3.32 -4.11
N ILE A 46 9.08 -4.59 -4.43
CA ILE A 46 10.38 -5.25 -4.39
C ILE A 46 11.21 -4.94 -5.63
N ASN A 47 10.54 -4.54 -6.71
CA ASN A 47 11.17 -4.26 -7.99
C ASN A 47 11.19 -2.76 -8.28
N GLU A 48 12.34 -2.28 -8.73
CA GLU A 48 12.53 -0.86 -9.02
C GLU A 48 11.69 -0.39 -10.21
N GLY A 49 11.54 -1.22 -11.24
CA GLY A 49 10.77 -0.87 -12.44
C GLY A 49 9.33 -0.44 -12.12
N PRO A 50 8.53 -1.30 -11.47
CA PRO A 50 7.19 -0.92 -11.04
C PRO A 50 7.18 0.30 -10.12
N LEU A 51 8.15 0.41 -9.21
CA LEU A 51 8.22 1.54 -8.29
C LEU A 51 8.43 2.86 -9.03
N GLN A 52 9.24 2.86 -10.10
CA GLN A 52 9.43 4.04 -10.94
C GLN A 52 8.16 4.42 -11.67
N LYS A 53 7.37 3.45 -12.11
CA LYS A 53 6.06 3.69 -12.72
C LYS A 53 5.09 4.30 -11.71
N ALA A 54 5.10 3.82 -10.49
CA ALA A 54 4.31 4.39 -9.40
C ALA A 54 4.70 5.84 -9.14
N LYS A 55 6.00 6.12 -9.10
CA LYS A 55 6.52 7.47 -8.93
C LYS A 55 6.02 8.41 -10.02
N GLN A 56 6.03 7.95 -11.28
CA GLN A 56 5.54 8.75 -12.40
C GLN A 56 4.04 8.99 -12.29
N SER A 57 3.26 7.97 -11.92
CA SER A 57 1.82 8.12 -11.71
C SER A 57 1.50 9.16 -10.64
N LEU A 58 2.26 9.16 -9.56
CA LEU A 58 2.09 10.13 -8.48
C LEU A 58 2.41 11.55 -8.93
N ARG A 59 3.46 11.72 -9.73
CA ARG A 59 3.82 13.03 -10.30
C ARG A 59 2.73 13.54 -11.24
N ASP A 60 2.26 12.67 -12.14
CA ASP A 60 1.26 13.03 -13.14
C ASP A 60 -0.08 13.44 -12.52
N THR A 61 -0.35 12.98 -11.31
CA THR A 61 -1.60 13.24 -10.60
C THR A 61 -1.42 14.24 -9.45
N ASN A 62 -0.23 14.80 -9.28
CA ASN A 62 0.11 15.72 -8.19
C ASN A 62 -0.09 15.11 -6.80
N CYS A 63 0.22 13.83 -6.65
CA CYS A 63 0.07 13.10 -5.39
C CYS A 63 1.41 12.75 -4.74
N GLU A 64 2.54 13.17 -5.32
CA GLU A 64 3.86 12.71 -4.88
C GLU A 64 4.21 13.08 -3.43
N ASP A 65 3.72 14.22 -2.95
CA ASP A 65 3.99 14.65 -1.58
C ASP A 65 3.13 13.93 -0.53
N ALA A 66 2.10 13.24 -0.97
CA ALA A 66 1.15 12.57 -0.08
C ALA A 66 1.45 11.07 0.11
N VAL A 67 2.39 10.52 -0.66
CA VAL A 67 2.67 9.07 -0.66
C VAL A 67 4.16 8.84 -0.51
N GLU A 68 4.52 7.97 0.43
CA GLU A 68 5.90 7.50 0.58
C GLU A 68 6.09 6.22 -0.21
N LEU A 69 7.07 6.20 -1.13
CA LEU A 69 7.43 5.03 -1.90
C LEU A 69 8.67 4.37 -1.30
N ILE A 70 8.60 3.06 -1.06
CA ILE A 70 9.71 2.33 -0.46
C ILE A 70 10.04 1.11 -1.33
N LEU A 71 11.32 1.00 -1.72
CA LEU A 71 11.84 -0.19 -2.39
C LEU A 71 12.23 -1.20 -1.30
N CYS A 72 11.41 -2.21 -1.09
CA CYS A 72 11.68 -3.23 -0.08
C CYS A 72 10.89 -4.51 -0.38
N ASP A 73 11.26 -5.59 0.30
CA ASP A 73 10.52 -6.85 0.22
C ASP A 73 9.33 -6.78 1.18
N GLY A 74 8.13 -6.76 0.62
CA GLY A 74 6.90 -6.74 1.40
C GLY A 74 6.80 -5.52 2.30
N LEU A 75 6.81 -5.74 3.60
CA LEU A 75 6.67 -4.72 4.63
C LEU A 75 7.98 -4.42 5.37
N ASP A 76 9.10 -4.98 4.90
CA ASP A 76 10.37 -4.90 5.61
C ASP A 76 10.85 -3.46 5.84
N GLY A 77 10.48 -2.53 4.96
CA GLY A 77 10.84 -1.12 5.10
C GLY A 77 9.78 -0.25 5.77
N CYS A 78 8.67 -0.83 6.22
CA CYS A 78 7.57 -0.06 6.81
C CYS A 78 7.72 0.08 8.32
N ASN A 79 7.41 1.27 8.83
CA ASN A 79 7.33 1.50 10.27
C ASN A 79 5.95 1.05 10.77
N PRO A 80 5.87 0.06 11.67
CA PRO A 80 4.59 -0.45 12.16
C PRO A 80 3.69 0.59 12.82
N GLU A 81 4.27 1.64 13.39
CA GLU A 81 3.51 2.69 14.06
C GLU A 81 2.80 3.63 13.09
N MET A 82 3.17 3.57 11.81
CA MET A 82 2.65 4.46 10.77
C MET A 82 1.46 3.89 10.03
N VAL A 83 1.08 2.64 10.30
CA VAL A 83 0.04 1.94 9.54
C VAL A 83 -0.90 1.14 10.44
N ASP A 84 -2.16 1.09 10.07
CA ASP A 84 -3.16 0.22 10.67
C ASP A 84 -3.96 -0.55 9.61
N THR A 85 -3.66 -0.34 8.34
CA THR A 85 -4.28 -1.06 7.23
C THR A 85 -3.20 -1.51 6.25
N ILE A 86 -3.23 -2.78 5.87
CA ILE A 86 -2.28 -3.34 4.91
C ILE A 86 -3.07 -3.92 3.74
N ILE A 87 -2.68 -3.52 2.53
CA ILE A 87 -3.26 -4.05 1.30
C ILE A 87 -2.20 -4.90 0.61
N VAL A 88 -2.53 -6.15 0.34
CA VAL A 88 -1.68 -7.04 -0.46
C VAL A 88 -2.56 -7.64 -1.54
N ALA A 89 -2.70 -6.92 -2.63
CA ALA A 89 -3.54 -7.33 -3.74
C ALA A 89 -2.67 -7.81 -4.91
N GLY A 90 -3.15 -8.81 -5.62
CA GLY A 90 -2.47 -9.27 -6.82
C GLY A 90 -1.28 -10.19 -6.60
N MET A 91 -1.11 -10.72 -5.40
CA MET A 91 -0.05 -11.70 -5.08
C MET A 91 -0.65 -13.06 -4.75
N GLY A 92 0.12 -14.13 -4.99
CA GLY A 92 -0.26 -15.46 -4.60
C GLY A 92 -0.19 -15.70 -3.09
N GLY A 93 -0.90 -16.73 -2.61
CA GLY A 93 -0.99 -17.03 -1.18
C GLY A 93 0.35 -17.25 -0.50
N ASP A 94 1.30 -17.93 -1.16
CA ASP A 94 2.62 -18.16 -0.58
C ASP A 94 3.40 -16.86 -0.37
N SER A 95 3.29 -15.92 -1.31
CA SER A 95 3.94 -14.61 -1.19
C SER A 95 3.33 -13.80 -0.05
N ILE A 96 2.01 -13.81 0.06
CA ILE A 96 1.29 -13.12 1.12
C ILE A 96 1.68 -13.67 2.48
N THR A 97 1.69 -14.99 2.63
CA THR A 97 2.07 -15.66 3.87
C THR A 97 3.50 -15.28 4.29
N GLY A 98 4.44 -15.30 3.35
CA GLY A 98 5.82 -14.93 3.63
C GLY A 98 5.95 -13.48 4.11
N ILE A 99 5.22 -12.56 3.50
CA ILE A 99 5.24 -11.15 3.90
C ILE A 99 4.71 -10.98 5.32
N LEU A 100 3.57 -11.60 5.62
CA LEU A 100 2.94 -11.47 6.94
C LEU A 100 3.74 -12.16 8.04
N ASP A 101 4.39 -13.30 7.73
CA ASP A 101 5.24 -14.00 8.69
C ASP A 101 6.45 -13.17 9.11
N ARG A 102 7.04 -12.42 8.18
CA ARG A 102 8.17 -11.54 8.50
C ARG A 102 7.75 -10.29 9.24
N ALA A 103 6.51 -9.86 9.10
CA ALA A 103 5.97 -8.68 9.74
C ALA A 103 5.01 -9.09 10.86
N GLU A 104 5.57 -9.57 11.98
CA GLU A 104 4.77 -10.09 13.10
C GLU A 104 3.78 -9.06 13.65
N TRP A 105 4.10 -7.78 13.54
CA TRP A 105 3.22 -6.70 13.97
C TRP A 105 1.89 -6.65 13.21
N CYS A 106 1.77 -7.36 12.08
CA CYS A 106 0.51 -7.47 11.36
C CYS A 106 -0.57 -8.23 12.16
N ALA A 107 -0.17 -8.97 13.19
CA ALA A 107 -1.10 -9.70 14.03
C ALA A 107 -1.76 -8.85 15.12
N ARG A 108 -1.45 -7.56 15.20
CA ARG A 108 -2.12 -6.67 16.17
C ARG A 108 -3.63 -6.66 15.93
N GLU A 109 -4.41 -6.56 17.02
CA GLU A 109 -5.87 -6.57 16.95
C GLU A 109 -6.44 -5.41 16.14
N ASP A 110 -5.76 -4.27 16.14
CA ASP A 110 -6.20 -3.07 15.42
C ASP A 110 -5.78 -3.04 13.96
N MET A 111 -5.10 -4.09 13.47
CA MET A 111 -4.61 -4.14 12.10
C MET A 111 -5.68 -4.69 11.16
N LYS A 112 -5.96 -3.94 10.09
CA LYS A 112 -6.86 -4.38 9.02
C LYS A 112 -6.06 -4.87 7.84
N LEU A 113 -6.40 -6.08 7.37
CA LEU A 113 -5.75 -6.68 6.20
C LEU A 113 -6.75 -6.76 5.06
N ILE A 114 -6.34 -6.29 3.89
CA ILE A 114 -7.12 -6.37 2.65
C ILE A 114 -6.27 -7.19 1.67
N LEU A 115 -6.68 -8.41 1.44
CA LEU A 115 -5.89 -9.38 0.67
C LEU A 115 -6.55 -9.76 -0.65
#